data_01f933e3e4731b1bc27849348f2936a1
#
_entry.id   01f933e3e4731b1bc27849348f2936a1
#
_cell.length_a   1.000
_cell.length_b   1.000
_cell.length_c   1.000
_cell.angle_alpha   90.00
_cell.angle_beta   90.00
_cell.angle_gamma   90.00
#
_symmetry.space_group_name_H-M   'P 1'
#
loop_
_entity.id
_entity.type
_entity.pdbx_description
1 polymer ?
#
loop_
_entity_poly.entity_id
_entity_poly.type
_entity_poly.pdbx_seq_one_letter_code
_entity_poly.pdbx_strand_id
1 'polypeptide(L)'
;TRNFFDGCYNAKHIIKHLPPLPEWMSPRQVTILDVIHLLSQTQELVCISDVANFLNGTMPSITHMITELAAHGAIEKVPDPSDKRVHSLTLTAYGEALHEYYIEGHTRLLATIGEKDIRTAISVIDRAEALLRTDDVLQTIPDKKRRLN
;
A
#
# COMPACT_ATOMS: atom_id res chain seq x y z
N THR A 1 -9.30 -6.64 24.81
CA THR A 1 -8.42 -5.51 24.37
C THR A 1 -7.04 -6.02 24.01
N ARG A 2 -6.36 -6.74 24.93
CA ARG A 2 -4.99 -7.27 24.71
C ARG A 2 -4.91 -8.12 23.44
N ASN A 3 -5.84 -9.07 23.27
CA ASN A 3 -5.88 -9.96 22.10
C ASN A 3 -6.04 -9.25 20.77
N PHE A 4 -6.69 -8.07 20.74
CA PHE A 4 -6.81 -7.26 19.53
C PHE A 4 -5.45 -6.67 19.10
N PHE A 5 -4.71 -6.05 20.03
CA PHE A 5 -3.40 -5.49 19.72
C PHE A 5 -2.37 -6.59 19.41
N ASP A 6 -2.43 -7.74 20.08
CA ASP A 6 -1.61 -8.90 19.75
C ASP A 6 -1.94 -9.41 18.33
N GLY A 7 -3.22 -9.40 17.93
CA GLY A 7 -3.65 -9.71 16.56
C GLY A 7 -3.10 -8.73 15.54
N CYS A 8 -3.18 -7.43 15.80
CA CYS A 8 -2.59 -6.40 14.93
C CYS A 8 -1.06 -6.53 14.82
N TYR A 9 -0.39 -6.86 15.91
CA TYR A 9 1.05 -7.12 15.90
C TYR A 9 1.38 -8.37 15.08
N ASN A 10 0.61 -9.45 15.24
CA ASN A 10 0.78 -10.69 14.49
C ASN A 10 0.47 -10.49 12.99
N ALA A 11 -0.47 -9.61 12.63
CA ALA A 11 -0.76 -9.28 11.23
C ALA A 11 0.47 -8.78 10.46
N LYS A 12 1.40 -8.06 11.14
CA LYS A 12 2.68 -7.67 10.53
C LYS A 12 3.54 -8.87 10.13
N HIS A 13 3.40 -10.01 10.79
CA HIS A 13 4.13 -11.22 10.46
C HIS A 13 3.59 -11.92 9.21
N ILE A 14 2.31 -11.72 8.87
CA ILE A 14 1.71 -12.27 7.63
C ILE A 14 2.48 -11.76 6.42
N ILE A 15 2.84 -10.47 6.40
CA ILE A 15 3.60 -9.84 5.31
C ILE A 15 4.95 -10.54 5.08
N LYS A 16 5.58 -11.08 6.13
CA LYS A 16 6.86 -11.79 6.03
C LYS A 16 6.75 -13.19 5.39
N HIS A 17 5.55 -13.73 5.36
CA HIS A 17 5.26 -15.05 4.77
C HIS A 17 4.67 -14.97 3.37
N LEU A 18 4.46 -13.75 2.86
CA LEU A 18 4.11 -13.53 1.45
C LEU A 18 5.28 -13.94 0.56
N PRO A 19 5.03 -14.15 -0.74
CA PRO A 19 6.10 -14.45 -1.70
C PRO A 19 7.27 -13.48 -1.53
N PRO A 20 8.54 -13.95 -1.58
CA PRO A 20 9.70 -13.09 -1.37
C PRO A 20 9.76 -12.01 -2.45
N LEU A 21 9.97 -10.78 -1.99
CA LEU A 21 10.19 -9.64 -2.88
C LEU A 21 11.64 -9.62 -3.38
N PRO A 22 11.93 -9.10 -4.58
CA PRO A 22 13.27 -8.72 -4.95
C PRO A 22 13.89 -7.81 -3.88
N GLU A 23 15.20 -7.91 -3.62
CA GLU A 23 15.87 -7.15 -2.55
C GLU A 23 15.66 -5.63 -2.63
N TRP A 24 15.52 -5.12 -3.87
CA TRP A 24 15.29 -3.70 -4.12
C TRP A 24 13.84 -3.24 -3.92
N MET A 25 12.88 -4.19 -3.75
CA MET A 25 11.45 -3.90 -3.78
C MET A 25 10.82 -4.01 -2.40
N SER A 26 10.05 -3.01 -2.03
CA SER A 26 9.27 -2.97 -0.79
C SER A 26 7.82 -3.41 -1.00
N PRO A 27 7.10 -3.87 0.04
CA PRO A 27 5.66 -4.18 -0.06
C PRO A 27 4.81 -3.00 -0.57
N ARG A 28 5.23 -1.76 -0.27
CA ARG A 28 4.51 -0.56 -0.74
C ARG A 28 4.64 -0.38 -2.25
N GLN A 29 5.76 -0.78 -2.84
CA GLN A 29 5.95 -0.73 -4.28
C GLN A 29 5.11 -1.79 -5.01
N VAL A 30 4.86 -2.95 -4.40
CA VAL A 30 3.86 -3.92 -4.92
C VAL A 30 2.48 -3.27 -5.00
N THR A 31 2.06 -2.58 -3.92
CA THR A 31 0.78 -1.86 -3.92
C THR A 31 0.72 -0.79 -5.01
N ILE A 32 1.85 -0.13 -5.32
CA ILE A 32 1.90 0.86 -6.42
C ILE A 32 1.68 0.18 -7.78
N LEU A 33 2.30 -0.99 -8.03
CA LEU A 33 2.06 -1.75 -9.27
C LEU A 33 0.58 -2.14 -9.39
N ASP A 34 -0.02 -2.64 -8.31
CA ASP A 34 -1.43 -3.01 -8.27
C ASP A 34 -2.36 -1.82 -8.57
N VAL A 35 -2.09 -0.66 -7.97
CA VAL A 35 -2.88 0.56 -8.22
C VAL A 35 -2.72 1.05 -9.66
N ILE A 36 -1.52 1.03 -10.24
CA ILE A 36 -1.33 1.40 -11.64
C ILE A 36 -2.08 0.43 -12.55
N HIS A 37 -1.99 -0.88 -12.30
CA HIS A 37 -2.73 -1.89 -13.04
C HIS A 37 -4.25 -1.65 -12.94
N LEU A 38 -4.78 -1.44 -11.75
CA LEU A 38 -6.21 -1.19 -11.51
C LEU A 38 -6.70 0.10 -12.21
N LEU A 39 -5.97 1.20 -12.08
CA LEU A 39 -6.35 2.47 -12.68
C LEU A 39 -6.29 2.41 -14.22
N SER A 40 -5.32 1.70 -14.79
CA SER A 40 -5.20 1.54 -16.25
C SER A 40 -6.38 0.82 -16.90
N GLN A 41 -7.18 0.08 -16.12
CA GLN A 41 -8.39 -0.56 -16.63
C GLN A 41 -9.57 0.40 -16.81
N THR A 42 -9.53 1.57 -16.16
CA THR A 42 -10.63 2.54 -16.16
C THR A 42 -10.23 3.91 -16.64
N GLN A 43 -8.94 4.18 -16.76
CA GLN A 43 -8.36 5.46 -17.17
C GLN A 43 -7.43 5.25 -18.36
N GLU A 44 -7.51 6.12 -19.34
CA GLU A 44 -6.61 6.11 -20.50
C GLU A 44 -5.17 6.56 -20.10
N LEU A 45 -5.08 7.40 -19.08
CA LEU A 45 -3.83 7.99 -18.62
C LEU A 45 -3.74 7.94 -17.10
N VAL A 46 -2.74 7.26 -16.56
CA VAL A 46 -2.49 7.13 -15.10
C VAL A 46 -1.29 7.99 -14.73
N CYS A 47 -1.49 8.98 -13.87
CA CYS A 47 -0.45 9.89 -13.41
C CYS A 47 0.03 9.58 -11.99
N ILE A 48 1.19 10.12 -11.60
CA ILE A 48 1.72 10.00 -10.24
C ILE A 48 0.72 10.52 -9.20
N SER A 49 0.01 11.61 -9.52
CA SER A 49 -1.03 12.19 -8.67
C SER A 49 -2.19 11.23 -8.39
N ASP A 50 -2.58 10.44 -9.39
CA ASP A 50 -3.69 9.49 -9.24
C ASP A 50 -3.31 8.37 -8.28
N VAL A 51 -2.10 7.85 -8.42
CA VAL A 51 -1.53 6.85 -7.49
C VAL A 51 -1.40 7.43 -6.08
N ALA A 52 -0.92 8.67 -5.95
CA ALA A 52 -0.77 9.32 -4.64
C ALA A 52 -2.12 9.52 -3.96
N ASN A 53 -3.13 9.97 -4.70
CA ASN A 53 -4.49 10.15 -4.21
C ASN A 53 -5.13 8.82 -3.80
N PHE A 54 -5.01 7.79 -4.65
CA PHE A 54 -5.56 6.45 -4.36
C PHE A 54 -4.98 5.86 -3.06
N LEU A 55 -3.68 6.03 -2.85
CA LEU A 55 -2.97 5.48 -1.71
C LEU A 55 -2.94 6.37 -0.47
N ASN A 56 -3.58 7.56 -0.51
CA ASN A 56 -3.46 8.60 0.51
C ASN A 56 -1.99 8.89 0.88
N GLY A 57 -1.10 8.82 -0.13
CA GLY A 57 0.33 9.00 0.03
C GLY A 57 0.77 10.44 -0.28
N THR A 58 1.93 10.85 0.25
CA THR A 58 2.51 12.15 -0.12
C THR A 58 3.18 12.07 -1.50
N MET A 59 3.02 13.12 -2.31
CA MET A 59 3.62 13.19 -3.65
C MET A 59 5.12 12.87 -3.67
N PRO A 60 5.96 13.41 -2.77
CA PRO A 60 7.39 13.08 -2.76
C PRO A 60 7.68 11.60 -2.53
N SER A 61 6.96 10.96 -1.59
CA SER A 61 7.14 9.53 -1.28
C SER A 61 6.74 8.63 -2.46
N ILE A 62 5.59 8.91 -3.08
CA ILE A 62 5.10 8.14 -4.23
C ILE A 62 6.02 8.36 -5.44
N THR A 63 6.44 9.60 -5.71
CA THR A 63 7.38 9.90 -6.80
C THR A 63 8.71 9.15 -6.65
N HIS A 64 9.23 9.07 -5.43
CA HIS A 64 10.47 8.34 -5.14
C HIS A 64 10.30 6.84 -5.48
N MET A 65 9.27 6.20 -4.94
CA MET A 65 9.00 4.78 -5.19
C MET A 65 8.74 4.47 -6.67
N ILE A 66 7.99 5.32 -7.37
CA ILE A 66 7.76 5.19 -8.83
C ILE A 66 9.07 5.35 -9.60
N THR A 67 9.97 6.22 -9.14
CA THR A 67 11.28 6.40 -9.80
C THR A 67 12.16 5.16 -9.62
N GLU A 68 12.14 4.54 -8.46
CA GLU A 68 12.86 3.27 -8.22
C GLU A 68 12.26 2.13 -9.06
N LEU A 69 10.93 2.00 -9.12
CA LEU A 69 10.25 1.01 -9.98
C LEU A 69 10.62 1.19 -11.46
N ALA A 70 10.68 2.43 -11.93
CA ALA A 70 11.10 2.73 -13.31
C ALA A 70 12.59 2.43 -13.54
N ALA A 71 13.46 2.72 -12.58
CA ALA A 71 14.88 2.41 -12.66
C ALA A 71 15.16 0.90 -12.74
N HIS A 72 14.30 0.09 -12.11
CA HIS A 72 14.35 -1.38 -12.20
C HIS A 72 13.53 -1.96 -13.35
N GLY A 73 12.99 -1.11 -14.23
CA GLY A 73 12.29 -1.54 -15.44
C GLY A 73 10.90 -2.15 -15.20
N ALA A 74 10.31 -1.95 -14.03
CA ALA A 74 8.95 -2.43 -13.73
C ALA A 74 7.86 -1.49 -14.25
N ILE A 75 8.17 -0.20 -14.41
CA ILE A 75 7.26 0.83 -14.92
C ILE A 75 7.95 1.64 -16.02
N GLU A 76 7.18 2.07 -17.01
CA GLU A 76 7.56 3.11 -17.97
C GLU A 76 6.84 4.42 -17.64
N LYS A 77 7.57 5.54 -17.81
CA LYS A 77 7.04 6.90 -17.73
C LYS A 77 6.97 7.45 -19.13
N VAL A 78 5.79 7.52 -19.71
CA VAL A 78 5.59 8.01 -21.07
C VAL A 78 5.11 9.46 -21.01
N PRO A 79 5.84 10.43 -21.60
CA PRO A 79 5.37 11.81 -21.67
C PRO A 79 4.04 11.90 -22.43
N ASP A 80 3.08 12.66 -21.89
CA ASP A 80 1.84 12.94 -22.60
C ASP A 80 2.13 13.77 -23.87
N PRO A 81 1.58 13.38 -25.04
CA PRO A 81 1.80 14.10 -26.28
C PRO A 81 1.29 15.55 -26.25
N SER A 82 0.26 15.82 -25.44
CA SER A 82 -0.38 17.15 -25.33
C SER A 82 0.28 18.04 -24.27
N ASP A 83 0.81 17.45 -23.20
CA ASP A 83 1.55 18.18 -22.14
C ASP A 83 2.75 17.34 -21.64
N LYS A 84 3.93 17.69 -22.12
CA LYS A 84 5.19 17.03 -21.74
C LYS A 84 5.53 17.11 -20.25
N ARG A 85 4.81 17.90 -19.45
CA ARG A 85 4.96 17.94 -17.98
C ARG A 85 4.23 16.80 -17.29
N VAL A 86 3.26 16.24 -17.98
CA VAL A 86 2.49 15.08 -17.51
C VAL A 86 3.13 13.80 -18.05
N HIS A 87 3.32 12.83 -17.18
CA HIS A 87 3.82 11.52 -17.59
C HIS A 87 2.78 10.46 -17.21
N SER A 88 2.39 9.67 -18.20
CA SER A 88 1.62 8.47 -17.99
C SER A 88 2.51 7.36 -17.42
N LEU A 89 1.97 6.62 -16.48
CA LEU A 89 2.61 5.45 -15.90
C LEU A 89 2.01 4.19 -16.54
N THR A 90 2.87 3.31 -17.01
CA THR A 90 2.47 2.03 -17.60
C THR A 90 3.34 0.92 -17.02
N LEU A 91 2.76 -0.23 -16.69
CA LEU A 91 3.55 -1.40 -16.33
C LEU A 91 4.27 -1.93 -17.58
N THR A 92 5.52 -2.34 -17.41
CA THR A 92 6.24 -3.10 -18.43
C THR A 92 5.83 -4.57 -18.36
N ALA A 93 6.24 -5.40 -19.31
CA ALA A 93 6.06 -6.85 -19.23
C ALA A 93 6.66 -7.44 -17.94
N TYR A 94 7.76 -6.89 -17.45
CA TYR A 94 8.35 -7.28 -16.17
C TYR A 94 7.50 -6.80 -14.98
N GLY A 95 6.97 -5.59 -15.03
CA GLY A 95 6.07 -5.06 -14.01
C GLY A 95 4.77 -5.85 -13.92
N GLU A 96 4.18 -6.24 -15.04
CA GLU A 96 3.01 -7.12 -15.09
C GLU A 96 3.31 -8.49 -14.48
N ALA A 97 4.44 -9.10 -14.82
CA ALA A 97 4.84 -10.39 -14.25
C ALA A 97 5.07 -10.32 -12.73
N LEU A 98 5.64 -9.22 -12.23
CA LEU A 98 5.77 -8.99 -10.78
C LEU A 98 4.39 -8.83 -10.12
N HIS A 99 3.52 -7.99 -10.70
CA HIS A 99 2.16 -7.79 -10.20
C HIS A 99 1.40 -9.11 -10.12
N GLU A 100 1.35 -9.88 -11.22
CA GLU A 100 0.67 -11.17 -11.29
C GLU A 100 1.19 -12.15 -10.22
N TYR A 101 2.50 -12.28 -10.09
CA TYR A 101 3.13 -13.16 -9.10
C TYR A 101 2.68 -12.85 -7.66
N TYR A 102 2.60 -11.56 -7.30
CA TYR A 102 2.19 -11.15 -5.96
C TYR A 102 0.69 -11.23 -5.75
N ILE A 103 -0.11 -10.84 -6.73
CA ILE A 103 -1.57 -10.93 -6.66
C ILE A 103 -2.01 -12.39 -6.57
N GLU A 104 -1.39 -13.31 -7.32
CA GLU A 104 -1.69 -14.73 -7.21
C GLU A 104 -1.39 -15.26 -5.80
N GLY A 105 -0.25 -14.87 -5.20
CA GLY A 105 0.10 -15.23 -3.83
C GLY A 105 -0.92 -14.72 -2.81
N HIS A 106 -1.35 -13.47 -2.93
CA HIS A 106 -2.40 -12.89 -2.07
C HIS A 106 -3.75 -13.59 -2.26
N THR A 107 -4.14 -13.84 -3.50
CA THR A 107 -5.41 -14.47 -3.84
C THR A 107 -5.49 -15.89 -3.28
N ARG A 108 -4.44 -16.67 -3.37
CA ARG A 108 -4.36 -18.02 -2.79
C ARG A 108 -4.51 -17.99 -1.27
N LEU A 109 -3.85 -17.06 -0.59
CA LEU A 109 -3.99 -16.88 0.85
C LEU A 109 -5.43 -16.51 1.24
N LEU A 110 -6.00 -15.53 0.57
CA LEU A 110 -7.33 -14.99 0.89
C LEU A 110 -8.46 -15.96 0.56
N ALA A 111 -8.30 -16.80 -0.47
CA ALA A 111 -9.31 -17.82 -0.86
C ALA A 111 -9.61 -18.81 0.27
N THR A 112 -8.67 -19.04 1.18
CA THR A 112 -8.85 -19.96 2.32
C THR A 112 -9.56 -19.31 3.52
N ILE A 113 -9.59 -17.97 3.62
CA ILE A 113 -10.15 -17.24 4.78
C ILE A 113 -11.64 -16.95 4.57
N GLY A 114 -12.05 -16.73 3.33
CA GLY A 114 -13.43 -16.34 3.00
C GLY A 114 -13.65 -14.82 3.02
N GLU A 115 -14.36 -14.32 2.04
CA GLU A 115 -14.58 -12.89 1.77
C GLU A 115 -15.22 -12.14 2.95
N LYS A 116 -16.19 -12.77 3.62
CA LYS A 116 -16.91 -12.18 4.75
C LYS A 116 -15.98 -11.84 5.92
N ASP A 117 -15.07 -12.77 6.26
CA ASP A 117 -14.16 -12.59 7.39
C ASP A 117 -13.10 -11.53 7.06
N ILE A 118 -12.63 -11.49 5.81
CA ILE A 118 -11.72 -10.45 5.32
C ILE A 118 -12.37 -9.07 5.42
N ARG A 119 -13.58 -8.88 4.91
CA ARG A 119 -14.32 -7.62 4.99
C ARG A 119 -14.53 -7.18 6.44
N THR A 120 -14.85 -8.14 7.32
CA THR A 120 -15.02 -7.85 8.76
C THR A 120 -13.70 -7.37 9.38
N ALA A 121 -12.59 -8.05 9.10
CA ALA A 121 -11.28 -7.67 9.61
C ALA A 121 -10.85 -6.27 9.13
N ILE A 122 -11.02 -5.96 7.85
CA ILE A 122 -10.74 -4.63 7.27
C ILE A 122 -11.59 -3.58 7.98
N SER A 123 -12.92 -3.78 8.10
CA SER A 123 -13.80 -2.82 8.76
C SER A 123 -13.41 -2.55 10.22
N VAL A 124 -12.95 -3.57 10.95
CA VAL A 124 -12.49 -3.39 12.34
C VAL A 124 -11.20 -2.59 12.40
N ILE A 125 -10.26 -2.85 11.49
CA ILE A 125 -8.98 -2.12 11.41
C ILE A 125 -9.22 -0.65 11.09
N ASP A 126 -10.04 -0.35 10.07
CA ASP A 126 -10.36 1.01 9.65
C ASP A 126 -11.03 1.82 10.78
N ARG A 127 -11.98 1.20 11.48
CA ARG A 127 -12.63 1.83 12.64
C ARG A 127 -11.66 2.08 13.78
N ALA A 128 -10.76 1.15 14.07
CA ALA A 128 -9.75 1.33 15.10
C ALA A 128 -8.78 2.46 14.73
N GLU A 129 -8.35 2.54 13.48
CA GLU A 129 -7.49 3.61 12.99
C GLU A 129 -8.18 4.97 13.11
N ALA A 130 -9.44 5.08 12.68
CA ALA A 130 -10.20 6.31 12.77
C ALA A 130 -10.34 6.80 14.23
N LEU A 131 -10.64 5.90 15.17
CA LEU A 131 -10.74 6.22 16.58
C LEU A 131 -9.39 6.67 17.17
N LEU A 132 -8.29 6.00 16.83
CA LEU A 132 -6.95 6.34 17.31
C LEU A 132 -6.48 7.70 16.78
N ARG A 133 -6.94 8.13 15.61
CA ARG A 133 -6.61 9.45 15.05
C ARG A 133 -7.37 10.60 15.69
N THR A 134 -8.56 10.34 16.22
CA THR A 134 -9.48 11.38 16.75
C THR A 134 -9.45 11.51 18.26
N ASP A 135 -8.87 10.56 18.99
CA ASP A 135 -8.86 10.55 20.46
C ASP A 135 -7.59 11.21 21.02
N ASP A 136 -7.70 12.48 21.44
CA ASP A 136 -6.62 13.25 22.04
C ASP A 136 -6.06 12.61 23.32
N VAL A 137 -6.87 11.83 24.04
CA VAL A 137 -6.45 11.14 25.26
C VAL A 137 -5.41 10.06 24.97
N LEU A 138 -5.55 9.37 23.81
CA LEU A 138 -4.59 8.33 23.38
C LEU A 138 -3.29 8.93 22.81
N GLN A 139 -3.31 10.21 22.43
CA GLN A 139 -2.15 10.92 21.91
C GLN A 139 -1.24 11.50 23.02
N THR A 140 -1.73 11.55 24.26
CA THR A 140 -1.02 12.17 25.37
C THR A 140 -0.21 11.16 26.15
N ILE A 141 1.12 11.25 26.10
CA ILE A 141 2.00 10.43 26.93
C ILE A 141 1.92 10.95 28.37
N PRO A 142 1.60 10.09 29.39
CA PRO A 142 1.57 10.52 30.77
C PRO A 142 2.94 11.06 31.21
N ASP A 143 2.96 12.29 31.73
CA ASP A 143 4.18 12.92 32.24
C ASP A 143 4.75 12.13 33.42
N LYS A 144 6.01 11.74 33.34
CA LYS A 144 6.73 10.96 34.36
C LYS A 144 6.79 11.69 35.73
N LYS A 145 6.60 13.01 35.76
CA LYS A 145 6.67 13.85 36.97
C LYS A 145 5.41 13.84 37.83
N ARG A 146 4.27 13.32 37.35
CA ARG A 146 3.02 13.32 38.14
C ARG A 146 2.83 12.15 39.11
N ARG A 147 3.78 11.22 39.20
CA ARG A 147 3.68 10.03 40.07
C ARG A 147 4.56 10.05 41.32
N LEU A 148 5.13 11.20 41.70
CA LEU A 148 6.02 11.33 42.88
C LEU A 148 5.53 12.43 43.84
N ASN A 149 4.21 12.66 43.95
CA ASN A 149 3.63 13.40 45.07
C ASN A 149 2.47 12.62 45.67
#